data_e724d62bf283e0b9decad50091bf55a9
#
_entry.id   e724d62bf283e0b9decad50091bf55a9
#
_cell.length_a   1.000
_cell.length_b   1.000
_cell.length_c   1.000
_cell.angle_alpha   90.00
_cell.angle_beta   90.00
_cell.angle_gamma   90.00
#
_symmetry.space_group_name_H-M   'P 1'
#
loop_
_entity.id
_entity.type
_entity.pdbx_description
1 polymer ?
#
loop_
_entity_poly.entity_id
_entity_poly.type
_entity_poly.pdbx_seq_one_letter_code
_entity_poly.pdbx_strand_id
1 'polypeptide(L)'
;MDDLLREFVTETNESLDVLDVELVRFEQDPNNAKILDNIFRLVHTIKGTCGFLGLPRLEALAHAAETLMGKFRDGAPASTEAVTLILATIDRIKTILESLEREQREPEGGDTDLISSLERMVERVGS
;
A
#
# COMPACT_ATOMS: atom_id res chain seq x y z
N MET A 1 -8.90 -20.35 10.74
CA MET A 1 -8.22 -19.61 9.66
C MET A 1 -7.10 -20.49 9.11
N ASP A 2 -6.94 -20.47 7.80
CA ASP A 2 -5.84 -21.15 7.14
C ASP A 2 -4.51 -20.66 7.71
N ASP A 3 -3.57 -21.57 7.94
CA ASP A 3 -2.27 -21.24 8.53
C ASP A 3 -1.48 -20.25 7.70
N LEU A 4 -1.53 -20.37 6.36
CA LEU A 4 -0.86 -19.42 5.47
C LEU A 4 -1.48 -18.02 5.57
N LEU A 5 -2.80 -17.96 5.64
CA LEU A 5 -3.51 -16.70 5.77
C LEU A 5 -3.20 -16.03 7.11
N ARG A 6 -3.19 -16.82 8.18
CA ARG A 6 -2.84 -16.32 9.52
C ARG A 6 -1.42 -15.77 9.56
N GLU A 7 -0.49 -16.51 8.99
CA GLU A 7 0.91 -16.09 8.92
C GLU A 7 1.04 -14.80 8.12
N PHE A 8 0.34 -14.69 6.98
CA PHE A 8 0.33 -13.47 6.18
C PHE A 8 -0.17 -12.27 6.99
N VAL A 9 -1.32 -12.42 7.67
CA VAL A 9 -1.90 -11.33 8.47
C VAL A 9 -0.94 -10.89 9.57
N THR A 10 -0.35 -11.84 10.29
CA THR A 10 0.58 -11.55 11.37
C THR A 10 1.82 -10.81 10.86
N GLU A 11 2.47 -11.33 9.83
CA GLU A 11 3.68 -10.72 9.26
C GLU A 11 3.40 -9.36 8.67
N THR A 12 2.26 -9.21 7.99
CA THR A 12 1.90 -7.95 7.35
C THR A 12 1.59 -6.88 8.41
N ASN A 13 0.90 -7.24 9.49
CA ASN A 13 0.64 -6.31 10.58
C ASN A 13 1.94 -5.84 11.23
N GLU A 14 2.90 -6.73 11.45
CA GLU A 14 4.22 -6.37 11.97
C GLU A 14 4.95 -5.42 11.02
N SER A 15 4.90 -5.70 9.72
CA SER A 15 5.51 -4.86 8.71
C SER A 15 4.86 -3.48 8.65
N LEU A 16 3.53 -3.41 8.81
CA LEU A 16 2.81 -2.13 8.81
C LEU A 16 3.14 -1.30 10.05
N ASP A 17 3.38 -1.94 11.19
CA ASP A 17 3.82 -1.22 12.40
C ASP A 17 5.17 -0.54 12.16
N VAL A 18 6.11 -1.24 11.52
CA VAL A 18 7.39 -0.64 11.13
C VAL A 18 7.18 0.46 10.09
N LEU A 19 6.26 0.24 9.16
CA LEU A 19 5.93 1.20 8.12
C LEU A 19 5.38 2.50 8.69
N ASP A 20 4.63 2.45 9.79
CA ASP A 20 4.08 3.66 10.41
C ASP A 20 5.18 4.69 10.70
N VAL A 21 6.35 4.23 11.15
CA VAL A 21 7.51 5.11 11.38
C VAL A 21 8.00 5.70 10.05
N GLU A 22 8.10 4.88 9.01
CA GLU A 22 8.53 5.33 7.69
C GLU A 22 7.53 6.30 7.07
N LEU A 23 6.23 6.12 7.33
CA LEU A 23 5.20 7.03 6.82
C LEU A 23 5.30 8.42 7.46
N VAL A 24 5.62 8.49 8.74
CA VAL A 24 5.86 9.77 9.42
C VAL A 24 7.07 10.48 8.78
N ARG A 25 8.13 9.73 8.51
CA ARG A 25 9.31 10.26 7.82
C ARG A 25 8.97 10.71 6.40
N PHE A 26 8.14 9.95 5.72
CA PHE A 26 7.67 10.27 4.36
C PHE A 26 6.92 11.60 4.33
N GLU A 27 6.06 11.86 5.32
CA GLU A 27 5.37 13.15 5.43
C GLU A 27 6.33 14.31 5.60
N GLN A 28 7.40 14.10 6.36
CA GLN A 28 8.38 15.14 6.67
C GLN A 28 9.41 15.33 5.56
N ASP A 29 9.73 14.26 4.84
CA ASP A 29 10.76 14.27 3.80
C ASP A 29 10.33 13.38 2.62
N PRO A 30 9.32 13.83 1.84
CA PRO A 30 8.68 12.99 0.82
C PRO A 30 9.54 12.64 -0.39
N ASN A 31 10.70 13.25 -0.53
CA ASN A 31 11.59 12.97 -1.65
C ASN A 31 12.87 12.24 -1.23
N ASN A 32 12.91 11.71 0.00
CA ASN A 32 14.04 10.94 0.48
C ASN A 32 14.05 9.55 -0.19
N ALA A 33 15.09 9.28 -0.98
CA ALA A 33 15.19 8.06 -1.78
C ALA A 33 15.11 6.79 -0.95
N LYS A 34 15.71 6.77 0.23
CA LYS A 34 15.72 5.58 1.09
C LYS A 34 14.33 5.29 1.64
N ILE A 35 13.61 6.31 2.06
CA ILE A 35 12.25 6.18 2.58
C ILE A 35 11.33 5.67 1.47
N LEU A 36 11.44 6.25 0.28
CA LEU A 36 10.66 5.84 -0.89
C LEU A 36 10.91 4.38 -1.24
N ASP A 37 12.17 3.95 -1.22
CA ASP A 37 12.53 2.58 -1.51
C ASP A 37 11.96 1.61 -0.47
N ASN A 38 12.02 1.96 0.81
CA ASN A 38 11.48 1.13 1.89
C ASN A 38 9.98 0.92 1.74
N ILE A 39 9.23 1.99 1.47
CA ILE A 39 7.79 1.91 1.27
C ILE A 39 7.46 1.11 0.02
N PHE A 40 8.17 1.36 -1.08
CA PHE A 40 7.98 0.63 -2.34
C PHE A 40 8.15 -0.88 -2.13
N ARG A 41 9.22 -1.29 -1.47
CA ARG A 41 9.51 -2.72 -1.24
C ARG A 41 8.43 -3.41 -0.41
N LEU A 42 7.93 -2.72 0.61
CA LEU A 42 6.88 -3.29 1.44
C LEU A 42 5.59 -3.47 0.66
N VAL A 43 5.18 -2.45 -0.09
CA VAL A 43 3.99 -2.52 -0.92
C VAL A 43 4.13 -3.62 -1.98
N HIS A 44 5.31 -3.74 -2.58
CA HIS A 44 5.59 -4.79 -3.56
C HIS A 44 5.43 -6.19 -2.95
N THR A 45 5.94 -6.38 -1.73
CA THR A 45 5.83 -7.65 -1.01
C THR A 45 4.37 -7.99 -0.71
N ILE A 46 3.61 -7.01 -0.24
CA ILE A 46 2.18 -7.18 0.03
C ILE A 46 1.44 -7.60 -1.25
N LYS A 47 1.71 -6.91 -2.35
CA LYS A 47 1.09 -7.23 -3.65
C LYS A 47 1.34 -8.69 -4.04
N GLY A 48 2.61 -9.12 -3.97
CA GLY A 48 2.98 -10.47 -4.36
C GLY A 48 2.32 -11.53 -3.50
N THR A 49 2.31 -11.33 -2.20
CA THR A 49 1.71 -12.29 -1.26
C THR A 49 0.18 -12.33 -1.42
N CYS A 50 -0.45 -11.18 -1.62
CA CYS A 50 -1.90 -11.12 -1.83
C CYS A 50 -2.32 -11.82 -3.13
N GLY A 51 -1.50 -11.70 -4.18
CA GLY A 51 -1.74 -12.42 -5.43
C GLY A 51 -1.69 -13.92 -5.22
N PHE A 52 -0.70 -14.39 -4.48
CA PHE A 52 -0.53 -15.81 -4.16
C PHE A 52 -1.70 -16.36 -3.34
N LEU A 53 -2.17 -15.58 -2.36
CA LEU A 53 -3.24 -16.01 -1.45
C LEU A 53 -4.65 -15.78 -2.01
N GLY A 54 -4.78 -15.14 -3.17
CA GLY A 54 -6.09 -14.88 -3.76
C GLY A 54 -6.88 -13.80 -3.04
N LEU A 55 -6.24 -12.68 -2.71
CA LEU A 55 -6.85 -11.55 -2.02
C LEU A 55 -6.92 -10.35 -2.99
N PRO A 56 -7.95 -10.31 -3.87
CA PRO A 56 -7.97 -9.35 -4.98
C PRO A 56 -8.06 -7.88 -4.57
N ARG A 57 -8.75 -7.54 -3.49
CA ARG A 57 -8.84 -6.14 -3.04
C ARG A 57 -7.48 -5.63 -2.58
N LEU A 58 -6.81 -6.39 -1.71
CA LEU A 58 -5.49 -6.03 -1.20
C LEU A 58 -4.47 -5.99 -2.34
N GLU A 59 -4.53 -6.97 -3.26
CA GLU A 59 -3.64 -7.00 -4.41
C GLU A 59 -3.80 -5.76 -5.28
N ALA A 60 -5.03 -5.37 -5.60
CA ALA A 60 -5.30 -4.22 -6.46
C ALA A 60 -4.84 -2.91 -5.82
N LEU A 61 -5.10 -2.73 -4.52
CA LEU A 61 -4.66 -1.54 -3.79
C LEU A 61 -3.13 -1.47 -3.73
N ALA A 62 -2.50 -2.57 -3.37
CA ALA A 62 -1.03 -2.62 -3.27
C ALA A 62 -0.39 -2.39 -4.65
N HIS A 63 -0.97 -2.94 -5.71
CA HIS A 63 -0.45 -2.74 -7.06
C HIS A 63 -0.53 -1.27 -7.48
N ALA A 64 -1.66 -0.61 -7.24
CA ALA A 64 -1.83 0.80 -7.58
C ALA A 64 -0.88 1.69 -6.78
N ALA A 65 -0.71 1.40 -5.49
CA ALA A 65 0.24 2.13 -4.64
C ALA A 65 1.69 1.90 -5.09
N GLU A 66 2.02 0.65 -5.46
CA GLU A 66 3.36 0.31 -5.97
C GLU A 66 3.70 1.11 -7.22
N THR A 67 2.76 1.22 -8.15
CA THR A 67 2.96 1.96 -9.39
C THR A 67 3.29 3.42 -9.12
N LEU A 68 2.54 4.06 -8.23
CA LEU A 68 2.80 5.45 -7.87
C LEU A 68 4.13 5.60 -7.14
N MET A 69 4.41 4.75 -6.15
CA MET A 69 5.67 4.79 -5.41
C MET A 69 6.87 4.56 -6.32
N GLY A 70 6.70 3.72 -7.35
CA GLY A 70 7.74 3.50 -8.36
C GLY A 70 8.12 4.78 -9.09
N LYS A 71 7.14 5.64 -9.41
CA LYS A 71 7.41 6.93 -10.05
C LYS A 71 8.27 7.82 -9.15
N PHE A 72 7.95 7.89 -7.88
CA PHE A 72 8.71 8.71 -6.92
C PHE A 72 10.11 8.15 -6.71
N ARG A 73 10.23 6.83 -6.60
CA ARG A 73 11.53 6.17 -6.46
C ARG A 73 12.42 6.45 -7.67
N ASP A 74 11.83 6.54 -8.86
CA ASP A 74 12.54 6.82 -10.12
C ASP A 74 12.85 8.31 -10.32
N GLY A 75 12.51 9.16 -9.35
CA GLY A 75 12.92 10.55 -9.34
C GLY A 75 11.83 11.59 -9.47
N ALA A 76 10.58 11.18 -9.70
CA ALA A 76 9.49 12.15 -9.77
C ALA A 76 9.24 12.74 -8.37
N PRO A 77 9.03 14.06 -8.25
CA PRO A 77 8.81 14.67 -6.94
C PRO A 77 7.44 14.31 -6.38
N ALA A 78 7.41 13.94 -5.10
CA ALA A 78 6.17 13.62 -4.40
C ALA A 78 5.56 14.90 -3.84
N SER A 79 4.32 15.18 -4.27
CA SER A 79 3.55 16.33 -3.78
C SER A 79 2.87 15.99 -2.46
N THR A 80 2.40 17.01 -1.74
CA THR A 80 1.60 16.83 -0.53
C THR A 80 0.35 15.99 -0.83
N GLU A 81 -0.28 16.24 -1.97
CA GLU A 81 -1.46 15.49 -2.40
C GLU A 81 -1.14 14.00 -2.58
N ALA A 82 0.02 13.70 -3.19
CA ALA A 82 0.46 12.32 -3.39
C ALA A 82 0.74 11.63 -2.06
N VAL A 83 1.40 12.33 -1.12
CA VAL A 83 1.67 11.79 0.22
C VAL A 83 0.36 11.44 0.93
N THR A 84 -0.61 12.36 0.90
CA THR A 84 -1.92 12.14 1.52
C THR A 84 -2.61 10.91 0.91
N LEU A 85 -2.52 10.75 -0.40
CA LEU A 85 -3.14 9.63 -1.11
C LEU A 85 -2.49 8.29 -0.73
N ILE A 86 -1.17 8.25 -0.61
CA ILE A 86 -0.47 7.03 -0.18
C ILE A 86 -0.86 6.67 1.25
N LEU A 87 -0.93 7.65 2.15
CA LEU A 87 -1.33 7.42 3.53
C LEU A 87 -2.76 6.86 3.61
N ALA A 88 -3.68 7.42 2.83
CA ALA A 88 -5.06 6.94 2.77
C ALA A 88 -5.13 5.50 2.26
N THR A 89 -4.29 5.15 1.28
CA THR A 89 -4.23 3.81 0.72
C THR A 89 -3.73 2.80 1.74
N ILE A 90 -2.69 3.14 2.50
CA ILE A 90 -2.16 2.28 3.55
C ILE A 90 -3.22 2.08 4.65
N ASP A 91 -3.94 3.13 5.03
CA ASP A 91 -5.02 3.02 6.01
C ASP A 91 -6.13 2.09 5.53
N ARG A 92 -6.48 2.15 4.25
CA ARG A 92 -7.48 1.24 3.67
C ARG A 92 -6.98 -0.21 3.72
N ILE A 93 -5.70 -0.44 3.43
CA ILE A 93 -5.09 -1.77 3.52
C ILE A 93 -5.19 -2.30 4.96
N LYS A 94 -4.89 -1.47 5.96
CA LYS A 94 -5.01 -1.85 7.37
C LYS A 94 -6.45 -2.24 7.73
N THR A 95 -7.42 -1.49 7.26
CA THR A 95 -8.84 -1.76 7.50
C THR A 95 -9.25 -3.11 6.92
N ILE A 96 -8.81 -3.42 5.69
CA ILE A 96 -9.10 -4.70 5.05
C ILE A 96 -8.43 -5.85 5.82
N LEU A 97 -7.20 -5.66 6.29
CA LEU A 97 -6.50 -6.66 7.08
C LEU A 97 -7.21 -6.96 8.39
N GLU A 98 -7.76 -5.94 9.06
CA GLU A 98 -8.54 -6.13 10.29
C GLU A 98 -9.78 -6.99 10.03
N SER A 99 -10.48 -6.73 8.92
CA SER A 99 -11.64 -7.52 8.52
C SER A 99 -11.24 -8.95 8.17
N LEU A 100 -10.10 -9.11 7.48
CA LEU A 100 -9.58 -10.42 7.11
C LEU A 100 -9.23 -11.24 8.35
N GLU A 101 -8.64 -10.63 9.36
CA GLU A 101 -8.31 -11.29 10.62
C GLU A 101 -9.58 -11.74 11.35
N ARG A 102 -10.60 -10.89 11.38
CA ARG A 102 -11.84 -11.15 12.09
C ARG A 102 -12.75 -12.14 11.35
N GLU A 103 -12.89 -12.01 10.04
CA GLU A 103 -13.84 -12.76 9.22
C GLU A 103 -13.22 -13.82 8.32
N GLN A 104 -11.90 -13.88 8.26
CA GLN A 104 -11.13 -14.85 7.47
C GLN A 104 -11.36 -14.73 5.96
N ARG A 105 -11.80 -13.55 5.52
CA ARG A 105 -12.00 -13.23 4.11
C ARG A 105 -11.97 -11.71 3.96
N GLU A 106 -11.70 -11.26 2.74
CA GLU A 106 -11.78 -9.83 2.43
C GLU A 106 -13.24 -9.39 2.52
N PRO A 107 -13.49 -8.16 3.03
CA PRO A 107 -14.85 -7.62 3.03
C PRO A 107 -15.33 -7.39 1.60
N GLU A 108 -16.64 -7.48 1.39
CA GLU A 108 -17.23 -7.20 0.09
C GLU A 108 -17.05 -5.73 -0.26
N GLY A 109 -17.09 -5.43 -1.55
CA GLY A 109 -16.94 -4.08 -2.06
C GLY A 109 -15.67 -3.90 -2.87
N GLY A 110 -15.35 -2.66 -3.18
CA GLY A 110 -14.20 -2.33 -3.99
C GLY A 110 -13.54 -1.04 -3.51
N ASP A 111 -12.44 -0.71 -4.16
CA ASP A 111 -11.62 0.44 -3.80
C ASP A 111 -11.42 1.36 -5.00
N THR A 112 -12.43 1.42 -5.88
CA THR A 112 -12.40 2.22 -7.11
C THR A 112 -12.07 3.67 -6.83
N ASP A 113 -12.57 4.23 -5.74
CA ASP A 113 -12.29 5.60 -5.31
C ASP A 113 -10.79 5.86 -5.17
N LEU A 114 -10.10 5.03 -4.38
CA LEU A 114 -8.67 5.15 -4.15
C LEU A 114 -7.85 4.75 -5.37
N ILE A 115 -8.20 3.66 -6.02
CA ILE A 115 -7.46 3.16 -7.20
C ILE A 115 -7.52 4.18 -8.32
N SER A 116 -8.69 4.76 -8.60
CA SER A 116 -8.82 5.80 -9.63
C SER A 116 -8.00 7.03 -9.29
N SER A 117 -7.97 7.43 -8.03
CA SER A 117 -7.16 8.57 -7.59
C SER A 117 -5.67 8.30 -7.77
N LEU A 118 -5.22 7.09 -7.43
CA LEU A 118 -3.83 6.67 -7.60
C LEU A 118 -3.44 6.65 -9.08
N GLU A 119 -4.30 6.10 -9.94
CA GLU A 119 -4.06 6.05 -11.38
C GLU A 119 -3.98 7.45 -12.00
N ARG A 120 -4.86 8.35 -11.61
CA ARG A 120 -4.82 9.73 -12.07
C ARG A 120 -3.54 10.43 -11.62
N MET A 121 -3.10 10.17 -10.41
CA MET A 121 -1.84 10.73 -9.90
C MET A 121 -0.65 10.21 -10.71
N VAL A 122 -0.64 8.92 -11.05
CA VAL A 122 0.41 8.32 -11.90
C VAL A 122 0.48 9.03 -13.25
N GLU A 123 -0.67 9.31 -13.87
CA GLU A 123 -0.71 10.01 -15.16
C GLU A 123 -0.16 11.43 -15.04
N ARG A 124 -0.51 12.15 -13.97
CA ARG A 124 -0.04 13.51 -13.74
C ARG A 124 1.48 13.54 -13.52
N VAL A 125 2.00 12.60 -12.75
CA VAL A 125 3.41 12.52 -12.44
C VAL A 125 4.23 12.08 -13.66
N GLY A 126 3.65 11.23 -14.51
CA GLY A 126 4.30 10.71 -15.71
C GLY A 126 4.33 11.66 -16.89
N SER A 127 3.65 12.79 -16.80
CA SER A 127 3.54 13.78 -17.89
C SER A 127 4.78 14.65 -18.00
#